data_e14e998c0988f32f0648bea0cca9a4a5
#
_entry.id   e14e998c0988f32f0648bea0cca9a4a5
#
_cell.length_a   1.000
_cell.length_b   1.000
_cell.length_c   1.000
_cell.angle_alpha   90.00
_cell.angle_beta   90.00
_cell.angle_gamma   90.00
#
_symmetry.space_group_name_H-M   'P 1'
#
loop_
_entity.id
_entity.type
_entity.pdbx_description
1 polymer ?
#
loop_
_entity_poly.entity_id
_entity_poly.type
_entity_poly.pdbx_seq_one_letter_code
_entity_poly.pdbx_strand_id
1 'polypeptide(L)' 'MPYAIRKDGEDYVVINKETDEVKARHSPPDAEEKAKKQVHLLNAVEHGWEPTHNG' A
#
# COMPACT_ATOMS: atom_id res chain seq x y z
N MET A 1 -8.68 8.48 0.78
CA MET A 1 -7.93 7.25 0.48
C MET A 1 -7.65 6.53 1.78
N PRO A 2 -8.08 5.26 1.89
CA PRO A 2 -7.97 4.56 3.15
C PRO A 2 -6.59 3.98 3.46
N TYR A 3 -5.72 3.90 2.48
CA TYR A 3 -4.42 3.25 2.68
C TYR A 3 -3.29 4.26 2.83
N ALA A 4 -2.38 3.96 3.73
CA ALA A 4 -1.25 4.83 3.98
C ALA A 4 -0.02 4.00 4.30
N ILE A 5 1.13 4.65 4.27
CA ILE A 5 2.41 4.01 4.59
C ILE A 5 2.88 4.52 5.94
N ARG A 6 3.30 3.60 6.78
CA ARG A 6 3.89 3.94 8.07
C ARG A 6 5.29 3.34 8.14
N LYS A 7 6.24 4.12 8.60
CA LYS A 7 7.59 3.61 8.79
C LYS A 7 7.71 2.96 10.15
N ASP A 8 8.24 1.74 10.17
CA ASP A 8 8.43 0.99 11.41
C ASP A 8 9.87 0.49 11.43
N GLY A 9 10.75 1.24 12.10
CA GLY A 9 12.15 0.94 12.08
C GLY A 9 12.71 1.09 10.69
N GLU A 10 13.21 0.00 10.12
CA GLU A 10 13.71 0.00 8.75
C GLU A 10 12.67 -0.51 7.77
N ASP A 11 11.54 -0.96 8.27
CA ASP A 11 10.48 -1.49 7.43
C ASP A 11 9.46 -0.41 7.11
N TYR A 12 8.67 -0.68 6.07
CA TYR A 12 7.54 0.15 5.72
C TYR A 12 6.29 -0.71 5.73
N VAL A 13 5.26 -0.21 6.39
CA VAL A 13 4.02 -0.96 6.60
C VAL A 13 2.89 -0.23 5.90
N VAL A 14 2.11 -0.99 5.14
CA VAL A 14 0.91 -0.46 4.50
C VAL A 14 -0.28 -0.75 5.41
N ILE A 15 -0.97 0.30 5.80
CA ILE A 15 -2.10 0.16 6.72
C ILE A 15 -3.36 0.73 6.10
N ASN A 16 -4.49 0.22 6.57
CA ASN A 16 -5.79 0.78 6.24
C ASN A 16 -6.17 1.73 7.37
N LYS A 17 -6.24 3.02 7.06
CA LYS A 17 -6.48 4.04 8.09
C LYS A 17 -7.88 3.97 8.66
N GLU A 18 -8.82 3.40 7.93
CA GLU A 18 -10.20 3.31 8.42
C GLU A 18 -10.37 2.23 9.45
N THR A 19 -9.67 1.11 9.28
CA THR A 19 -9.77 -0.02 10.19
C THR A 19 -8.53 -0.22 11.03
N ASP A 20 -7.48 0.54 10.72
CA ASP A 20 -6.19 0.45 11.42
C ASP A 20 -5.57 -0.94 11.26
N GLU A 21 -5.84 -1.58 10.14
CA GLU A 21 -5.30 -2.90 9.85
C GLU A 21 -4.02 -2.81 9.05
N VAL A 22 -3.08 -3.68 9.37
CA VAL A 22 -1.86 -3.82 8.57
C VAL A 22 -2.17 -4.70 7.38
N LYS A 23 -1.99 -4.16 6.18
CA LYS A 23 -2.23 -4.91 4.96
C LYS A 23 -0.98 -5.57 4.42
N ALA A 24 0.16 -4.93 4.61
CA ALA A 24 1.41 -5.48 4.11
C ALA A 24 2.57 -4.87 4.88
N ARG A 25 3.69 -5.57 4.85
CA ARG A 25 4.92 -5.11 5.46
C ARG A 25 6.06 -5.41 4.51
N HIS A 26 6.88 -4.41 4.26
CA HIS A 26 8.00 -4.52 3.35
C HIS A 26 9.29 -4.20 4.07
N SER A 27 10.28 -5.04 3.84
CA SER A 27 11.61 -4.85 4.44
C SER A 27 12.58 -4.28 3.42
N PRO A 28 13.64 -3.60 3.91
CA PRO A 28 14.63 -3.08 2.97
C PRO A 28 15.25 -4.22 2.14
N PRO A 29 15.88 -3.88 0.99
CA PRO A 29 16.29 -2.52 0.64
C PRO A 29 15.22 -1.65 -0.01
N ASP A 30 14.26 -2.17 -0.69
CA ASP A 30 13.32 -1.35 -1.45
C ASP A 30 11.95 -1.22 -0.79
N ALA A 31 11.95 -1.22 0.54
CA ALA A 31 10.70 -1.23 1.28
C ALA A 31 9.81 -0.04 0.94
N GLU A 32 10.38 1.16 0.91
CA GLU A 32 9.59 2.36 0.64
C GLU A 32 8.95 2.31 -0.73
N GLU A 33 9.73 1.94 -1.72
CA GLU A 33 9.23 1.89 -3.08
C GLU A 33 8.14 0.84 -3.24
N LYS A 34 8.37 -0.33 -2.65
CA LYS A 34 7.37 -1.39 -2.73
C LYS A 34 6.08 -0.98 -2.03
N ALA A 35 6.20 -0.34 -0.87
CA ALA A 35 5.03 0.11 -0.14
C ALA A 35 4.25 1.15 -0.93
N LYS A 36 4.94 2.09 -1.55
CA LYS A 36 4.28 3.11 -2.35
C LYS A 36 3.51 2.51 -3.51
N LYS A 37 4.11 1.56 -4.19
CA LYS A 37 3.44 0.89 -5.30
C LYS A 37 2.20 0.16 -4.82
N GLN A 38 2.30 -0.51 -3.70
CA GLN A 38 1.16 -1.24 -3.18
C GLN A 38 0.04 -0.32 -2.75
N VAL A 39 0.37 0.78 -2.08
CA VAL A 39 -0.65 1.75 -1.69
C VAL A 39 -1.34 2.31 -2.92
N HIS A 40 -0.57 2.61 -3.96
CA HIS A 40 -1.14 3.13 -5.18
C HIS A 40 -2.15 2.15 -5.79
N LEU A 41 -1.80 0.87 -5.83
CA LEU A 41 -2.70 -0.14 -6.36
C LEU A 41 -3.94 -0.33 -5.50
N LEU A 42 -3.76 -0.37 -4.20
CA LEU A 42 -4.90 -0.55 -3.30
C LEU A 42 -5.87 0.60 -3.39
N ASN A 43 -5.36 1.82 -3.43
CA ASN A 43 -6.23 2.99 -3.55
C ASN A 43 -6.93 3.02 -4.91
N ALA A 44 -6.23 2.62 -5.94
CA ALA A 44 -6.83 2.56 -7.27
C ALA A 44 -7.98 1.57 -7.31
N VAL A 45 -7.81 0.41 -6.71
CA VAL A 45 -8.86 -0.59 -6.66
C VAL A 45 -10.06 -0.07 -5.88
N GLU A 46 -9.82 0.63 -4.78
CA GLU A 46 -10.91 1.22 -4.01
C GLU A 46 -11.72 2.22 -4.81
N HIS A 47 -11.08 2.86 -5.78
CA HIS A 47 -11.76 3.80 -6.65
C HIS A 47 -12.40 3.13 -7.85
N GLY A 48 -12.38 1.81 -7.90
CA GLY A 48 -13.00 1.08 -8.97
C GLY A 48 -12.12 0.84 -10.18
N TRP A 49 -10.85 1.15 -10.08
CA TRP A 49 -9.92 0.88 -11.17
C TRP A 49 -9.60 -0.61 -11.21
N GLU A 50 -9.57 -1.15 -12.42
CA GLU A 50 -9.29 -2.57 -12.61
C GLU A 50 -7.90 -2.77 -13.16
N PRO A 51 -7.01 -3.38 -12.37
CA PRO A 51 -5.63 -3.58 -12.83
C PRO A 51 -5.52 -4.51 -14.03
N THR A 52 -6.51 -5.34 -14.27
CA THR A 52 -6.49 -6.25 -15.39
C THR A 52 -7.08 -5.63 -16.65
N HIS A 53 -7.40 -4.38 -16.57
CA HIS A 53 -7.99 -3.71 -17.72
C HIS A 53 -7.03 -3.72 -18.89
N ASN A 54 -7.51 -4.12 -20.00
CA ASN A 54 -6.66 -4.27 -21.18
C ASN A 54 -6.91 -3.26 -22.26
N GLY A 55 -7.48 -2.19 -21.91
CA GLY A 55 -7.69 -1.07 -22.85
C GLY A 55 -8.85 -1.22 -23.72
#